data_37b43417cdb958a3aad13e806792de40
#
_entry.id   37b43417cdb958a3aad13e806792de40
#
_cell.length_a   1.000
_cell.length_b   1.000
_cell.length_c   1.000
_cell.angle_alpha   90.00
_cell.angle_beta   90.00
_cell.angle_gamma   90.00
#
_symmetry.space_group_name_H-M   'P 1'
#
loop_
_entity.id
_entity.type
_entity.pdbx_description
1 polymer ?
#
loop_
_entity_poly.entity_id
_entity_poly.type
_entity_poly.pdbx_seq_one_letter_code
_entity_poly.pdbx_strand_id
1 'polypeptide(L)'
;MIEQSSPNSRDGFCIYINTFCQGPVPSVSDGDDNYVVFETELEAQKEIADYAMTRLQQFLNGERDFDDAITVEEYVVPVTVQPDNTFTDEAGNCFGPKVE
;
A
#
# COMPACT_ATOMS: atom_id res chain seq x y z
N MET A 1 -11.87 -28.74 -0.28
CA MET A 1 -11.96 -27.99 -0.09
C MET A 1 -12.46 -27.12 -0.43
N ILE A 2 -12.78 -26.90 -0.62
CA ILE A 2 -13.20 -25.99 -0.95
C ILE A 2 -12.91 -24.77 -0.77
N GLU A 3 -12.61 -24.03 -1.36
CA GLU A 3 -12.25 -22.90 -1.17
C GLU A 3 -13.18 -22.09 -0.73
N GLN A 4 -12.95 -21.35 0.05
CA GLN A 4 -13.74 -20.63 0.79
C GLN A 4 -13.91 -19.25 0.42
N SER A 5 -13.16 -18.71 -0.46
CA SER A 5 -13.25 -17.33 -0.89
C SER A 5 -14.52 -17.09 -1.62
N SER A 6 -15.08 -15.92 -1.45
CA SER A 6 -16.18 -15.48 -2.28
C SER A 6 -15.76 -15.51 -3.75
N PRO A 7 -16.64 -15.88 -4.68
CA PRO A 7 -16.24 -15.83 -6.08
C PRO A 7 -15.83 -14.46 -6.56
N ASN A 8 -16.23 -13.41 -5.85
CA ASN A 8 -15.91 -12.04 -6.25
C ASN A 8 -14.73 -11.46 -5.50
N SER A 9 -14.14 -12.21 -4.58
CA SER A 9 -12.93 -11.73 -3.91
C SER A 9 -11.74 -12.01 -4.81
N ARG A 10 -10.68 -11.24 -4.62
CA ARG A 10 -9.46 -11.41 -5.40
C ARG A 10 -8.27 -11.05 -4.56
N ASP A 11 -7.12 -11.58 -4.95
CA ASP A 11 -5.87 -11.28 -4.28
C ASP A 11 -5.30 -9.99 -4.84
N GLY A 12 -4.59 -9.26 -4.01
CA GLY A 12 -3.92 -8.06 -4.43
C GLY A 12 -2.81 -7.72 -3.47
N PHE A 13 -2.20 -6.55 -3.67
CA PHE A 13 -1.07 -6.11 -2.86
C PHE A 13 -1.24 -4.63 -2.57
N CYS A 14 -0.95 -4.24 -1.34
CA CYS A 14 -0.98 -2.85 -0.94
C CYS A 14 0.37 -2.43 -0.44
N ILE A 15 0.65 -1.15 -0.49
CA ILE A 15 1.87 -0.59 0.08
C ILE A 15 1.51 -0.05 1.45
N TYR A 16 2.21 -0.54 2.47
CA TYR A 16 1.97 -0.16 3.85
C TYR A 16 3.13 0.62 4.39
N ILE A 17 2.87 1.43 5.40
CA ILE A 17 3.90 2.00 6.26
C ILE A 17 3.51 1.75 7.71
N ASN A 18 4.51 1.75 8.59
CA ASN A 18 4.26 1.63 10.02
C ASN A 18 4.05 3.01 10.61
N THR A 19 3.06 3.16 11.47
CA THR A 19 2.83 4.41 12.17
C THR A 19 2.91 4.16 13.68
N PHE A 20 3.19 5.22 14.44
CA PHE A 20 3.28 5.07 15.88
C PHE A 20 1.92 4.81 16.52
N CYS A 21 0.89 5.43 16.00
CA CYS A 21 -0.42 5.35 16.66
C CYS A 21 -1.27 4.20 16.19
N GLN A 22 -1.13 3.83 14.91
CA GLN A 22 -2.01 2.84 14.32
C GLN A 22 -1.29 1.61 13.83
N GLY A 23 0.05 1.57 13.94
CA GLY A 23 0.80 0.46 13.42
C GLY A 23 0.83 0.43 11.90
N PRO A 24 0.89 -0.76 11.30
CA PRO A 24 0.95 -0.87 9.84
C PRO A 24 -0.37 -0.47 9.22
N VAL A 25 -0.33 0.47 8.28
CA VAL A 25 -1.53 0.92 7.56
C VAL A 25 -1.19 1.13 6.10
N PRO A 26 -2.17 1.03 5.19
CA PRO A 26 -1.94 1.34 3.79
C PRO A 26 -1.56 2.81 3.63
N SER A 27 -0.62 3.06 2.73
CA SER A 27 -0.08 4.40 2.56
C SER A 27 -0.45 5.05 1.23
N VAL A 28 -1.02 4.30 0.29
CA VAL A 28 -1.30 4.82 -1.04
C VAL A 28 -2.80 4.86 -1.24
N SER A 29 -3.30 6.04 -1.60
CA SER A 29 -4.73 6.19 -1.91
C SER A 29 -4.86 6.97 -3.20
N ASP A 30 -6.02 6.82 -3.85
CA ASP A 30 -6.30 7.56 -5.06
C ASP A 30 -6.96 8.89 -4.71
N GLY A 31 -7.39 9.62 -5.73
CA GLY A 31 -7.95 10.94 -5.52
C GLY A 31 -9.28 10.96 -4.80
N ASP A 32 -9.92 9.81 -4.62
CA ASP A 32 -11.20 9.68 -3.94
C ASP A 32 -11.06 9.11 -2.54
N ASP A 33 -9.84 9.08 -2.01
CA ASP A 33 -9.53 8.56 -0.68
C ASP A 33 -9.73 7.05 -0.55
N ASN A 34 -9.82 6.33 -1.66
CA ASN A 34 -9.83 4.88 -1.63
C ASN A 34 -8.39 4.39 -1.66
N TYR A 35 -8.10 3.36 -0.90
CA TYR A 35 -6.77 2.78 -0.92
C TYR A 35 -6.52 2.09 -2.27
N VAL A 36 -5.29 2.16 -2.74
CA VAL A 36 -4.92 1.55 -4.01
C VAL A 36 -4.43 0.12 -3.75
N VAL A 37 -5.01 -0.83 -4.49
CA VAL A 37 -4.60 -2.23 -4.44
C VAL A 37 -3.99 -2.57 -5.79
N PHE A 38 -2.76 -3.06 -5.77
CA PHE A 38 -2.05 -3.45 -6.99
C PHE A 38 -2.33 -4.91 -7.28
N GLU A 39 -2.35 -5.27 -8.54
CA GLU A 39 -2.64 -6.64 -8.93
C GLU A 39 -1.47 -7.59 -8.73
N THR A 40 -0.25 -7.07 -8.76
CA THR A 40 0.94 -7.89 -8.59
C THR A 40 1.88 -7.22 -7.61
N GLU A 41 2.70 -8.04 -6.98
CA GLU A 41 3.74 -7.54 -6.09
C GLU A 41 4.71 -6.65 -6.86
N LEU A 42 5.03 -7.01 -8.09
CA LEU A 42 5.96 -6.23 -8.89
C LEU A 42 5.44 -4.82 -9.13
N GLU A 43 4.14 -4.68 -9.40
CA GLU A 43 3.57 -3.35 -9.61
C GLU A 43 3.69 -2.50 -8.35
N ALA A 44 3.43 -3.10 -7.18
CA ALA A 44 3.59 -2.37 -5.93
C ALA A 44 5.05 -1.99 -5.69
N GLN A 45 5.97 -2.89 -6.00
CA GLN A 45 7.39 -2.62 -5.85
C GLN A 45 7.85 -1.49 -6.77
N LYS A 46 7.32 -1.44 -7.98
CA LYS A 46 7.65 -0.34 -8.90
C LYS A 46 7.19 1.00 -8.38
N GLU A 47 6.03 1.01 -7.73
CA GLU A 47 5.53 2.25 -7.16
C GLU A 47 6.43 2.72 -6.01
N ILE A 48 6.89 1.80 -5.17
CA ILE A 48 7.83 2.15 -4.10
C ILE A 48 9.11 2.70 -4.69
N ALA A 49 9.62 2.08 -5.74
CA ALA A 49 10.84 2.54 -6.39
C ALA A 49 10.66 3.94 -6.97
N ASP A 50 9.49 4.24 -7.52
CA ASP A 50 9.19 5.55 -8.05
C ASP A 50 9.21 6.62 -6.95
N TYR A 51 8.64 6.30 -5.78
CA TYR A 51 8.71 7.21 -4.64
C TYR A 51 10.15 7.45 -4.19
N ALA A 52 10.96 6.38 -4.19
CA ALA A 52 12.35 6.52 -3.80
C ALA A 52 13.11 7.41 -4.78
N MET A 53 12.85 7.26 -6.07
CA MET A 53 13.48 8.12 -7.07
C MET A 53 13.09 9.57 -6.91
N THR A 54 11.84 9.82 -6.58
CA THR A 54 11.38 11.19 -6.32
C THR A 54 12.12 11.80 -5.14
N ARG A 55 12.28 11.03 -4.06
CA ARG A 55 13.00 11.52 -2.88
C ARG A 55 14.45 11.81 -3.21
N LEU A 56 15.08 10.95 -4.00
CA LEU A 56 16.47 11.17 -4.41
C LEU A 56 16.61 12.42 -5.28
N GLN A 57 15.66 12.63 -6.17
CA GLN A 57 15.66 13.84 -6.99
C GLN A 57 15.51 15.09 -6.11
N GLN A 58 14.66 15.01 -5.09
CA GLN A 58 14.49 16.13 -4.16
C GLN A 58 15.78 16.42 -3.40
N PHE A 59 16.52 15.38 -3.04
CA PHE A 59 17.81 15.58 -2.42
C PHE A 59 18.76 16.31 -3.37
N LEU A 60 18.81 15.88 -4.62
CA LEU A 60 19.69 16.53 -5.60
C LEU A 60 19.31 17.98 -5.83
N ASN A 61 18.05 18.33 -5.68
CA ASN A 61 17.58 19.69 -5.83
C ASN A 61 17.71 20.52 -4.56
N GLY A 62 18.22 19.94 -3.49
CA GLY A 62 18.40 20.66 -2.22
C GLY A 62 17.14 20.74 -1.38
N GLU A 63 16.13 19.96 -1.67
CA GLU A 63 14.83 20.04 -0.99
C GLU A 63 14.69 19.01 0.14
N ARG A 64 15.63 18.10 0.27
CA ARG A 64 15.50 16.99 1.22
C ARG A 64 16.88 16.55 1.65
N ASP A 65 17.00 16.10 2.92
CA ASP A 65 18.25 15.58 3.43
C ASP A 65 18.58 14.23 2.82
N PHE A 66 19.84 13.91 2.75
CA PHE A 66 20.29 12.65 2.15
C PHE A 66 19.74 11.45 2.92
N ASP A 67 19.84 11.46 4.25
CA ASP A 67 19.36 10.34 5.04
C ASP A 67 17.87 10.07 4.82
N ASP A 68 17.10 11.14 4.71
CA ASP A 68 15.67 11.02 4.46
C ASP A 68 15.41 10.48 3.06
N ALA A 69 16.22 10.90 2.10
CA ALA A 69 16.01 10.48 0.71
C ALA A 69 16.28 9.00 0.49
N ILE A 70 17.22 8.41 1.24
CA ILE A 70 17.59 7.02 1.05
C ILE A 70 16.83 6.07 1.97
N THR A 71 15.97 6.58 2.84
CA THR A 71 15.20 5.75 3.74
C THR A 71 13.92 5.30 3.05
N VAL A 72 13.71 4.00 2.97
CA VAL A 72 12.49 3.45 2.39
C VAL A 72 11.69 2.82 3.51
N GLU A 73 10.55 3.41 3.82
CA GLU A 73 9.70 2.92 4.90
C GLU A 73 8.51 2.13 4.39
N GLU A 74 8.24 2.21 3.10
CA GLU A 74 7.12 1.50 2.50
C GLU A 74 7.48 0.04 2.26
N TYR A 75 6.49 -0.83 2.35
CA TYR A 75 6.67 -2.24 2.05
C TYR A 75 5.38 -2.81 1.50
N VAL A 76 5.47 -3.94 0.82
CA VAL A 76 4.35 -4.55 0.12
C VAL A 76 3.71 -5.60 1.03
N VAL A 77 2.38 -5.58 1.11
CA VAL A 77 1.61 -6.51 1.93
C VAL A 77 0.57 -7.18 1.04
N PRO A 78 0.51 -8.51 1.03
CA PRO A 78 -0.56 -9.18 0.30
C PRO A 78 -1.89 -9.01 1.02
N VAL A 79 -2.95 -8.80 0.26
CA VAL A 79 -4.29 -8.58 0.79
C VAL A 79 -5.30 -9.34 -0.03
N THR A 80 -6.48 -9.56 0.54
CA THR A 80 -7.62 -10.13 -0.16
C THR A 80 -8.70 -9.05 -0.27
N VAL A 81 -9.12 -8.76 -1.49
CA VAL A 81 -10.10 -7.72 -1.76
C VAL A 81 -11.48 -8.34 -1.85
N GLN A 82 -12.43 -7.79 -1.12
CA GLN A 82 -13.80 -8.27 -1.09
C GLN A 82 -14.64 -7.56 -2.14
N PRO A 83 -15.83 -8.10 -2.45
CA PRO A 83 -16.67 -7.48 -3.48
C PRO A 83 -17.08 -6.04 -3.18
N ASP A 84 -17.09 -5.64 -1.91
CA ASP A 84 -17.46 -4.27 -1.54
C ASP A 84 -16.26 -3.34 -1.52
N ASN A 85 -15.11 -3.80 -2.07
CA ASN A 85 -13.87 -3.04 -2.16
C ASN A 85 -13.16 -2.84 -0.83
N THR A 86 -13.59 -3.48 0.22
CA THR A 86 -12.76 -3.58 1.43
C THR A 86 -11.71 -4.65 1.19
N PHE A 87 -10.63 -4.60 1.97
CA PHE A 87 -9.62 -5.65 1.86
C PHE A 87 -9.07 -5.98 3.24
N THR A 88 -8.57 -7.19 3.35
CA THR A 88 -8.05 -7.73 4.61
C THR A 88 -6.65 -8.24 4.38
N ASP A 89 -5.73 -7.91 5.30
CA ASP A 89 -4.36 -8.42 5.20
C ASP A 89 -4.22 -9.71 6.01
N GLU A 90 -3.01 -10.26 6.01
CA GLU A 90 -2.76 -11.54 6.66
C GLU A 90 -2.86 -11.47 8.17
N ALA A 91 -2.70 -10.29 8.72
CA ALA A 91 -2.82 -10.10 10.17
C ALA A 91 -4.27 -9.93 10.62
N GLY A 92 -5.21 -9.90 9.67
CA GLY A 92 -6.62 -9.77 10.01
C GLY A 92 -7.10 -8.33 10.04
N ASN A 93 -6.27 -7.37 9.69
CA ASN A 93 -6.70 -5.98 9.63
C ASN A 93 -7.53 -5.75 8.38
N CYS A 94 -8.64 -5.07 8.54
CA CYS A 94 -9.55 -4.80 7.44
C CYS A 94 -9.58 -3.30 7.16
N PHE A 95 -9.42 -2.95 5.90
CA PHE A 95 -9.48 -1.56 5.45
C PHE A 95 -10.44 -1.49 4.28
N GLY A 96 -10.91 -0.31 3.98
CA GLY A 96 -11.84 -0.23 2.87
C GLY A 96 -12.11 1.16 2.43
N PRO A 97 -12.99 1.29 1.47
CA PRO A 97 -13.38 2.61 1.01
C PRO A 97 -14.02 3.35 2.17
N LYS A 98 -13.82 4.65 2.17
CA LYS A 98 -14.47 5.46 3.14
C LYS A 98 -15.94 5.36 2.94
N VAL A 99 -16.68 5.18 4.01
CA VAL A 99 -18.12 5.11 3.96
C VAL A 99 -18.68 6.39 4.55
N GLU A 100 -19.54 7.02 3.82
CA GLU A 100 -20.10 8.27 4.29
C GLU A 100 -21.25 8.08 5.23
#